data_b9740913962cc20081a7b4bb04823aab
#
_entry.id   b9740913962cc20081a7b4bb04823aab
#
_cell.length_a   1.000
_cell.length_b   1.000
_cell.length_c   1.000
_cell.angle_alpha   90.00
_cell.angle_beta   90.00
_cell.angle_gamma   90.00
#
_symmetry.space_group_name_H-M   'P 1'
#
loop_
_entity.id
_entity.type
_entity.pdbx_description
1 polymer ?
#
loop_
_entity_poly.entity_id
_entity_poly.type
_entity_poly.pdbx_seq_one_letter_code
_entity_poly.pdbx_strand_id
1 'polypeptide(L)'
;IAYPKNYEEFQKHKRELDADEHPVRAKLGGEEVLDIQLRGEYAYAALGKGGFRFYDVAQIDNKDFSEKIVTAPVSPFGQKFYVKSKYATAIATPTTLGVDPLRRHDPQNEEQQIHLMYGFLYGTDKYEGLVVLGNNLKEKKDFAGVGTLLDGNPANNFVRRAATFNPDGKLNGARRITIAGVYAYILCDRGLEVVSLDDPLHPKITAEIGSPVLNEPTGVAVQFRYAFVTDKEGLKVFDITHLDQPKLVDGAKVLLGDARNVYLARTYAYVADGKDGMAIIDIERPEHPKLAQMFNANGELRDTRDVKTGMVSSSQFAFVADGEAGFKIVQLFSPVDNDKFYGFSPPPTPKLIARYKTKGPALIVSEGTDRDRGVDESGNQLSVFGRRGARPFNQQEMLRMYMRNGELYTVTNAPPGRPVDSHTPLKAVEEPDQQKKGSGEDK
;
A
#
# COMPACT_ATOMS: atom_id res chain seq x y z
N ILE A 1 -14.20 11.65 -22.59
CA ILE A 1 -14.84 11.08 -21.38
C ILE A 1 -16.23 11.64 -21.37
N ALA A 2 -17.21 10.84 -21.83
CA ALA A 2 -18.61 11.21 -21.72
C ALA A 2 -18.97 11.12 -20.23
N TYR A 3 -19.22 12.26 -19.62
CA TYR A 3 -19.82 12.29 -18.30
C TYR A 3 -21.16 11.53 -18.35
N PRO A 4 -21.44 10.71 -17.33
CA PRO A 4 -22.74 10.08 -17.27
C PRO A 4 -23.81 11.18 -17.42
N LYS A 5 -24.78 10.95 -18.28
CA LYS A 5 -25.96 11.81 -18.45
C LYS A 5 -26.73 12.05 -17.14
N ASN A 6 -26.27 11.49 -16.05
CA ASN A 6 -26.89 11.41 -14.72
C ASN A 6 -26.16 12.18 -13.63
N TYR A 7 -25.44 13.26 -13.99
CA TYR A 7 -24.85 14.14 -12.96
C TYR A 7 -25.91 14.73 -12.02
N GLU A 8 -27.10 15.05 -12.51
CA GLU A 8 -28.21 15.52 -11.68
C GLU A 8 -28.77 14.42 -10.76
N GLU A 9 -28.93 13.21 -11.29
CA GLU A 9 -29.36 12.05 -10.51
C GLU A 9 -28.32 11.68 -9.46
N PHE A 10 -27.04 11.80 -9.81
CA PHE A 10 -25.94 11.66 -8.89
C PHE A 10 -25.96 12.73 -7.77
N GLN A 11 -26.18 14.00 -8.10
CA GLN A 11 -26.29 15.06 -7.10
C GLN A 11 -27.49 14.86 -6.16
N LYS A 12 -28.58 14.28 -6.67
CA LYS A 12 -29.73 13.89 -5.88
C LYS A 12 -29.39 12.73 -4.95
N HIS A 13 -28.76 11.68 -5.44
CA HIS A 13 -28.29 10.53 -4.64
C HIS A 13 -27.21 10.91 -3.63
N LYS A 14 -26.36 11.87 -3.96
CA LYS A 14 -25.38 12.45 -3.06
C LYS A 14 -26.03 13.09 -1.84
N ARG A 15 -27.12 13.85 -2.02
CA ARG A 15 -27.85 14.46 -0.90
C ARG A 15 -28.53 13.43 -0.02
N GLU A 16 -29.04 12.35 -0.59
CA GLU A 16 -29.65 11.24 0.14
C GLU A 16 -28.61 10.43 0.90
N LEU A 17 -27.44 10.17 0.28
CA LEU A 17 -26.31 9.48 0.93
C LEU A 17 -25.61 10.37 1.98
N ASP A 18 -25.57 11.67 1.75
CA ASP A 18 -25.00 12.64 2.70
C ASP A 18 -25.85 12.78 3.97
N ALA A 19 -27.17 12.60 3.89
CA ALA A 19 -28.06 12.71 5.04
C ALA A 19 -27.91 11.55 6.02
N ASP A 20 -27.64 10.32 5.54
CA ASP A 20 -27.59 9.12 6.36
C ASP A 20 -26.20 8.71 6.85
N GLU A 21 -25.13 9.22 6.24
CA GLU A 21 -23.78 8.68 6.44
C GLU A 21 -22.68 9.72 6.71
N HIS A 22 -23.00 11.01 6.82
CA HIS A 22 -22.12 11.92 7.48
C HIS A 22 -22.17 11.63 8.98
N PRO A 23 -21.21 10.88 9.52
CA PRO A 23 -20.76 11.30 10.82
C PRO A 23 -20.28 12.71 10.51
N VAL A 24 -21.10 13.69 10.84
CA VAL A 24 -20.69 15.05 11.09
C VAL A 24 -19.17 15.08 11.08
N ARG A 25 -18.51 16.13 10.59
CA ARG A 25 -17.14 16.51 10.97
C ARG A 25 -16.96 16.26 12.47
N ALA A 26 -17.26 15.00 12.84
CA ALA A 26 -17.27 14.46 14.18
C ALA A 26 -15.82 14.53 14.53
N LYS A 27 -15.54 15.47 15.40
CA LYS A 27 -14.33 15.60 16.16
C LYS A 27 -13.32 14.54 15.73
N LEU A 28 -12.52 14.86 14.70
CA LEU A 28 -11.31 14.15 14.35
C LEU A 28 -10.40 14.35 15.57
N GLY A 29 -10.48 13.47 16.54
CA GLY A 29 -9.69 13.61 17.74
C GLY A 29 -10.05 12.55 18.76
N GLY A 30 -9.08 11.76 19.18
CA GLY A 30 -9.19 10.76 20.23
C GLY A 30 -9.37 9.32 19.78
N GLU A 31 -9.26 9.04 18.47
CA GLU A 31 -9.26 7.67 17.97
C GLU A 31 -7.82 7.19 17.77
N GLU A 32 -7.54 5.95 18.17
CA GLU A 32 -6.23 5.33 17.96
C GLU A 32 -6.05 4.99 16.48
N VAL A 33 -4.93 5.39 15.89
CA VAL A 33 -4.50 4.92 14.58
C VAL A 33 -3.76 3.61 14.79
N LEU A 34 -4.41 2.49 14.48
CA LEU A 34 -3.87 1.15 14.70
C LEU A 34 -3.07 0.63 13.51
N ASP A 35 -3.39 1.12 12.30
CA ASP A 35 -2.63 0.86 11.10
C ASP A 35 -2.81 1.98 10.09
N ILE A 36 -1.79 2.20 9.27
CA ILE A 36 -1.79 3.20 8.20
C ILE A 36 -0.98 2.70 7.01
N GLN A 37 -1.53 2.87 5.82
CA GLN A 37 -0.87 2.55 4.56
C GLN A 37 -0.93 3.75 3.64
N LEU A 38 0.22 4.17 3.12
CA LEU A 38 0.29 5.14 2.04
C LEU A 38 0.28 4.41 0.70
N ARG A 39 -0.65 4.79 -0.15
CA ARG A 39 -0.70 4.29 -1.52
C ARG A 39 -1.15 5.41 -2.43
N GLY A 40 -0.31 5.75 -3.37
CA GLY A 40 -0.59 6.96 -4.12
C GLY A 40 -0.51 8.19 -3.21
N GLU A 41 -1.35 9.18 -3.48
CA GLU A 41 -1.47 10.37 -2.62
C GLU A 41 -2.61 10.23 -1.60
N TYR A 42 -2.93 9.00 -1.22
CA TYR A 42 -3.90 8.70 -0.19
C TYR A 42 -3.26 7.92 0.97
N ALA A 43 -3.63 8.31 2.18
CA ALA A 43 -3.37 7.54 3.39
C ALA A 43 -4.64 6.78 3.76
N TYR A 44 -4.52 5.48 3.90
CA TYR A 44 -5.58 4.57 4.34
C TYR A 44 -5.31 4.20 5.79
N ALA A 45 -6.25 4.46 6.67
CA ALA A 45 -6.06 4.26 8.11
C ALA A 45 -7.14 3.35 8.72
N ALA A 46 -6.71 2.46 9.61
CA ALA A 46 -7.57 1.68 10.50
C ALA A 46 -7.58 2.34 11.88
N LEU A 47 -8.75 2.79 12.32
CA LEU A 47 -8.93 3.68 13.47
C LEU A 47 -9.74 3.06 14.61
N GLY A 48 -9.62 1.76 14.83
CA GLY A 48 -10.38 1.08 15.86
C GLY A 48 -11.88 1.32 15.68
N LYS A 49 -12.54 1.87 16.70
CA LYS A 49 -13.97 2.25 16.64
C LYS A 49 -14.28 3.32 15.60
N GLY A 50 -13.27 4.06 15.14
CA GLY A 50 -13.35 5.04 14.05
C GLY A 50 -13.51 4.43 12.66
N GLY A 51 -13.42 3.10 12.53
CA GLY A 51 -13.53 2.40 11.25
C GLY A 51 -12.34 2.63 10.33
N PHE A 52 -12.55 2.45 9.03
CA PHE A 52 -11.54 2.72 8.01
C PHE A 52 -11.73 4.12 7.46
N ARG A 53 -10.66 4.91 7.41
CA ARG A 53 -10.69 6.29 6.86
C ARG A 53 -9.59 6.50 5.85
N PHE A 54 -9.85 7.41 4.91
CA PHE A 54 -8.96 7.73 3.82
C PHE A 54 -8.70 9.23 3.81
N TYR A 55 -7.45 9.61 3.62
CA TYR A 55 -7.00 10.99 3.66
C TYR A 55 -6.27 11.33 2.37
N ASP A 56 -6.55 12.49 1.80
CA ASP A 56 -5.75 13.04 0.70
C ASP A 56 -4.47 13.65 1.29
N VAL A 57 -3.34 13.10 0.88
CA VAL A 57 -2.01 13.56 1.30
C VAL A 57 -1.19 14.08 0.10
N ALA A 58 -1.88 14.47 -0.97
CA ALA A 58 -1.27 14.95 -2.21
C ALA A 58 -0.32 16.12 -2.03
N GLN A 59 -0.57 16.92 -1.01
CA GLN A 59 0.17 18.17 -0.73
C GLN A 59 1.34 17.95 0.23
N ILE A 60 1.82 16.72 0.39
CA ILE A 60 2.84 16.36 1.39
C ILE A 60 4.13 17.18 1.25
N ASP A 61 4.45 17.67 0.06
CA ASP A 61 5.63 18.53 -0.17
C ASP A 61 5.40 19.99 0.19
N ASN A 62 4.18 20.37 0.52
CA ASN A 62 3.88 21.73 0.95
C ASN A 62 4.32 21.90 2.41
N LYS A 63 5.04 22.96 2.72
CA LYS A 63 5.51 23.25 4.10
C LYS A 63 4.37 23.36 5.11
N ASP A 64 3.16 23.71 4.66
CA ASP A 64 1.96 23.83 5.49
C ASP A 64 1.12 22.54 5.49
N PHE A 65 1.66 21.42 5.01
CA PHE A 65 0.94 20.16 4.86
C PHE A 65 0.29 19.68 6.16
N SER A 66 1.04 19.72 7.26
CA SER A 66 0.55 19.23 8.55
C SER A 66 -0.68 19.97 9.08
N GLU A 67 -0.92 21.18 8.59
CA GLU A 67 -2.09 22.00 8.96
C GLU A 67 -3.26 21.81 8.00
N LYS A 68 -3.01 21.17 6.84
CA LYS A 68 -3.96 21.04 5.74
C LYS A 68 -4.32 19.61 5.38
N ILE A 69 -4.02 18.65 6.25
CA ILE A 69 -4.48 17.27 6.07
C ILE A 69 -6.01 17.28 6.14
N VAL A 70 -6.62 16.98 5.03
CA VAL A 70 -8.07 16.85 4.91
C VAL A 70 -8.43 15.40 4.62
N THR A 71 -9.63 15.00 5.01
CA THR A 71 -10.19 13.74 4.51
C THR A 71 -10.21 13.76 3.00
N ALA A 72 -9.96 12.60 2.38
CA ALA A 72 -10.01 12.50 0.93
C ALA A 72 -11.29 13.16 0.42
N PRO A 73 -11.19 14.07 -0.56
CA PRO A 73 -12.34 14.80 -1.02
C PRO A 73 -13.37 13.83 -1.57
N VAL A 74 -14.62 14.04 -1.21
CA VAL A 74 -15.72 13.34 -1.85
C VAL A 74 -15.66 13.73 -3.32
N SER A 75 -15.40 12.77 -4.21
CA SER A 75 -15.41 13.06 -5.64
C SER A 75 -16.80 13.58 -6.02
N PRO A 76 -16.92 14.40 -7.09
CA PRO A 76 -18.22 14.79 -7.60
C PRO A 76 -19.12 13.59 -7.95
N PHE A 77 -18.56 12.39 -7.96
CA PHE A 77 -19.24 11.12 -8.22
C PHE A 77 -19.57 10.30 -6.95
N GLY A 78 -19.42 10.88 -5.75
CA GLY A 78 -19.86 10.27 -4.49
C GLY A 78 -18.81 9.37 -3.82
N GLN A 79 -17.54 9.66 -4.00
CA GLN A 79 -16.46 9.00 -3.27
C GLN A 79 -16.69 9.08 -1.76
N LYS A 80 -16.66 7.94 -1.10
CA LYS A 80 -16.68 7.87 0.36
C LYS A 80 -15.25 7.73 0.89
N PHE A 81 -14.92 8.55 1.84
CA PHE A 81 -13.63 8.53 2.56
C PHE A 81 -13.68 7.76 3.88
N TYR A 82 -14.82 7.13 4.18
CA TYR A 82 -15.08 6.44 5.44
C TYR A 82 -15.89 5.17 5.23
N VAL A 83 -15.44 4.08 5.86
CA VAL A 83 -16.19 2.84 5.96
C VAL A 83 -16.34 2.43 7.42
N LYS A 84 -17.59 2.36 7.90
CA LYS A 84 -17.89 1.96 9.26
C LYS A 84 -17.43 0.53 9.52
N SER A 85 -16.83 0.30 10.69
CA SER A 85 -16.37 -0.99 11.17
C SER A 85 -16.58 -1.06 12.68
N LYS A 86 -16.70 -2.25 13.25
CA LYS A 86 -16.85 -2.41 14.70
C LYS A 86 -15.57 -2.02 15.43
N TYR A 87 -14.43 -2.48 14.92
CA TYR A 87 -13.10 -2.14 15.44
C TYR A 87 -12.03 -2.46 14.39
N ALA A 88 -11.77 -1.51 13.50
CA ALA A 88 -10.78 -1.64 12.44
C ALA A 88 -9.36 -1.72 13.00
N THR A 89 -8.59 -2.74 12.62
CA THR A 89 -7.28 -3.04 13.23
C THR A 89 -6.11 -2.90 12.28
N ALA A 90 -6.27 -3.29 11.03
CA ALA A 90 -5.22 -3.15 10.03
C ALA A 90 -5.81 -2.98 8.63
N ILE A 91 -4.98 -2.54 7.68
CA ILE A 91 -5.36 -2.37 6.29
C ILE A 91 -4.21 -2.82 5.38
N ALA A 92 -4.54 -3.51 4.30
CA ALA A 92 -3.59 -3.89 3.26
C ALA A 92 -4.07 -3.40 1.90
N THR A 93 -3.13 -2.89 1.14
CA THR A 93 -3.34 -2.50 -0.26
C THR A 93 -2.70 -3.54 -1.17
N PRO A 94 -3.33 -3.93 -2.27
CA PRO A 94 -2.68 -4.79 -3.25
C PRO A 94 -1.49 -4.07 -3.90
N THR A 95 -0.52 -4.84 -4.37
CA THR A 95 0.74 -4.33 -4.90
C THR A 95 0.61 -3.63 -6.26
N THR A 96 -0.44 -3.94 -6.98
CA THR A 96 -0.74 -3.39 -8.31
C THR A 96 -2.02 -2.55 -8.26
N LEU A 97 -2.17 -1.64 -9.20
CA LEU A 97 -3.41 -0.89 -9.37
C LEU A 97 -4.49 -1.72 -10.03
N GLY A 98 -5.72 -1.53 -9.56
CA GLY A 98 -6.88 -2.00 -10.29
C GLY A 98 -6.99 -1.30 -11.66
N VAL A 99 -7.43 -2.04 -12.65
CA VAL A 99 -7.84 -1.46 -13.95
C VAL A 99 -9.22 -0.87 -13.80
N ASP A 100 -9.44 0.29 -14.42
CA ASP A 100 -10.78 0.85 -14.54
C ASP A 100 -11.70 -0.16 -15.25
N PRO A 101 -12.77 -0.63 -14.61
CA PRO A 101 -13.66 -1.62 -15.20
C PRO A 101 -14.39 -1.13 -16.45
N LEU A 102 -14.60 0.18 -16.58
CA LEU A 102 -15.18 0.75 -17.79
C LEU A 102 -14.29 0.52 -19.00
N ARG A 103 -12.97 0.53 -18.82
CA ARG A 103 -12.00 0.23 -19.88
C ARG A 103 -11.97 -1.23 -20.26
N ARG A 104 -12.40 -2.12 -19.39
CA ARG A 104 -12.45 -3.57 -19.64
C ARG A 104 -13.34 -3.94 -20.82
N HIS A 105 -14.33 -3.13 -21.10
CA HIS A 105 -15.28 -3.31 -22.21
C HIS A 105 -14.95 -2.49 -23.44
N ASP A 106 -13.85 -1.72 -23.40
CA ASP A 106 -13.36 -1.00 -24.56
C ASP A 106 -12.65 -1.98 -25.52
N PRO A 107 -13.16 -2.18 -26.76
CA PRO A 107 -12.51 -3.07 -27.73
C PRO A 107 -11.09 -2.65 -28.12
N GLN A 108 -10.73 -1.39 -27.89
CA GLN A 108 -9.39 -0.83 -28.16
C GLN A 108 -8.48 -0.93 -26.92
N ASN A 109 -8.96 -1.46 -25.80
CA ASN A 109 -8.15 -1.61 -24.61
C ASN A 109 -7.22 -2.82 -24.77
N GLU A 110 -5.94 -2.56 -24.99
CA GLU A 110 -4.88 -3.56 -25.06
C GLU A 110 -4.30 -3.93 -23.68
N GLU A 111 -4.82 -3.33 -22.60
CA GLU A 111 -4.35 -3.65 -21.26
C GLU A 111 -4.69 -5.09 -20.89
N GLN A 112 -3.72 -5.80 -20.35
CA GLN A 112 -3.94 -7.14 -19.82
C GLN A 112 -4.99 -7.10 -18.71
N GLN A 113 -5.85 -8.12 -18.67
CA GLN A 113 -6.80 -8.26 -17.58
C GLN A 113 -6.03 -8.47 -16.27
N ILE A 114 -6.20 -7.53 -15.34
CA ILE A 114 -5.65 -7.63 -14.00
C ILE A 114 -6.67 -8.39 -13.14
N HIS A 115 -6.15 -9.22 -12.24
CA HIS A 115 -6.96 -10.00 -11.33
C HIS A 115 -7.89 -9.08 -10.50
N LEU A 116 -9.14 -9.53 -10.29
CA LEU A 116 -10.18 -8.73 -9.62
C LEU A 116 -9.76 -8.23 -8.22
N MET A 117 -8.92 -8.99 -7.51
CA MET A 117 -8.44 -8.61 -6.19
C MET A 117 -7.77 -7.24 -6.13
N TYR A 118 -7.15 -6.81 -7.22
CA TYR A 118 -6.47 -5.51 -7.27
C TYR A 118 -7.44 -4.32 -7.30
N GLY A 119 -8.72 -4.57 -7.53
CA GLY A 119 -9.78 -3.57 -7.44
C GLY A 119 -10.25 -3.26 -6.01
N PHE A 120 -9.71 -3.94 -4.98
CA PHE A 120 -10.14 -3.80 -3.59
C PHE A 120 -8.98 -3.46 -2.65
N LEU A 121 -9.35 -2.84 -1.53
CA LEU A 121 -8.55 -2.77 -0.32
C LEU A 121 -9.03 -3.82 0.66
N TYR A 122 -8.17 -4.26 1.54
CA TYR A 122 -8.48 -5.30 2.51
C TYR A 122 -8.19 -4.80 3.92
N GLY A 123 -9.22 -4.74 4.74
CA GLY A 123 -9.09 -4.35 6.13
C GLY A 123 -9.34 -5.52 7.06
N THR A 124 -8.76 -5.48 8.24
CA THR A 124 -9.13 -6.39 9.32
C THR A 124 -9.89 -5.66 10.41
N ASP A 125 -10.85 -6.34 10.99
CA ASP A 125 -11.63 -5.88 12.13
C ASP A 125 -11.58 -6.94 13.23
N LYS A 126 -11.38 -6.51 14.46
CA LYS A 126 -11.26 -7.40 15.63
C LYS A 126 -12.42 -8.38 15.79
N TYR A 127 -13.63 -7.97 15.40
CA TYR A 127 -14.86 -8.73 15.59
C TYR A 127 -15.49 -9.23 14.30
N GLU A 128 -15.21 -8.53 13.19
CA GLU A 128 -15.82 -8.82 11.88
C GLU A 128 -14.86 -9.60 10.96
N GLY A 129 -13.60 -9.78 11.36
CA GLY A 129 -12.59 -10.51 10.59
C GLY A 129 -12.07 -9.71 9.39
N LEU A 130 -12.14 -10.27 8.20
CA LEU A 130 -11.73 -9.63 6.95
C LEU A 130 -12.86 -8.76 6.39
N VAL A 131 -12.57 -7.50 6.13
CA VAL A 131 -13.46 -6.54 5.48
C VAL A 131 -12.90 -6.17 4.11
N VAL A 132 -13.60 -6.54 3.07
CA VAL A 132 -13.25 -6.17 1.69
C VAL A 132 -13.84 -4.79 1.40
N LEU A 133 -12.97 -3.86 1.06
CA LEU A 133 -13.28 -2.45 0.83
C LEU A 133 -13.20 -2.14 -0.66
N GLY A 134 -14.28 -1.65 -1.22
CA GLY A 134 -14.36 -1.37 -2.66
C GLY A 134 -15.82 -1.18 -3.06
N ASN A 135 -16.11 -1.45 -4.31
CA ASN A 135 -17.46 -1.33 -4.83
C ASN A 135 -18.00 -2.69 -5.29
N ASN A 136 -19.04 -3.17 -4.60
CA ASN A 136 -19.81 -4.34 -5.02
C ASN A 136 -21.18 -3.88 -5.52
N LEU A 137 -21.26 -3.49 -6.78
CA LEU A 137 -22.53 -3.13 -7.41
C LEU A 137 -23.23 -4.40 -7.92
N LYS A 138 -23.87 -5.14 -7.01
CA LYS A 138 -24.70 -6.31 -7.36
C LYS A 138 -25.78 -6.01 -8.38
N GLU A 139 -26.19 -4.76 -8.50
CA GLU A 139 -27.30 -4.34 -9.36
C GLU A 139 -26.91 -4.03 -10.82
N LYS A 140 -25.61 -3.83 -11.08
CA LYS A 140 -25.10 -3.66 -12.46
C LYS A 140 -24.00 -4.66 -12.70
N LYS A 141 -24.31 -5.71 -13.43
CA LYS A 141 -23.40 -6.83 -13.75
C LYS A 141 -22.02 -6.42 -14.28
N ASP A 142 -21.90 -5.18 -14.77
CA ASP A 142 -20.70 -4.65 -15.43
C ASP A 142 -19.73 -3.93 -14.48
N PHE A 143 -20.05 -3.77 -13.19
CA PHE A 143 -19.27 -2.98 -12.24
C PHE A 143 -18.88 -3.73 -10.97
N ALA A 144 -19.01 -5.05 -10.96
CA ALA A 144 -18.59 -5.84 -9.80
C ALA A 144 -17.07 -5.72 -9.58
N GLY A 145 -16.68 -5.24 -8.43
CA GLY A 145 -15.31 -5.34 -7.95
C GLY A 145 -14.43 -4.14 -8.17
N VAL A 146 -14.96 -2.98 -8.56
CA VAL A 146 -14.07 -1.89 -8.89
C VAL A 146 -14.58 -0.56 -8.40
N GLY A 147 -13.71 0.23 -7.99
CA GLY A 147 -13.94 1.54 -7.42
C GLY A 147 -13.14 1.66 -6.14
N THR A 148 -11.84 1.66 -6.30
CA THR A 148 -10.92 2.03 -5.23
C THR A 148 -10.22 3.31 -5.65
N LEU A 149 -9.71 4.04 -4.68
CA LEU A 149 -8.84 5.18 -4.92
C LEU A 149 -7.53 4.80 -5.65
N LEU A 150 -7.39 3.53 -6.04
CA LEU A 150 -6.17 2.96 -6.59
C LEU A 150 -6.15 2.90 -8.12
N ASP A 151 -7.28 3.00 -8.80
CA ASP A 151 -7.36 2.76 -10.25
C ASP A 151 -7.19 4.00 -11.14
N GLY A 152 -7.00 5.15 -10.57
CA GLY A 152 -6.80 6.38 -11.35
C GLY A 152 -8.04 6.97 -12.02
N ASN A 153 -9.19 6.29 -11.97
CA ASN A 153 -10.44 6.83 -12.48
C ASN A 153 -11.24 7.50 -11.37
N PRO A 154 -11.35 8.84 -11.33
CA PRO A 154 -12.09 9.53 -10.29
C PRO A 154 -13.61 9.27 -10.36
N ALA A 155 -14.12 8.74 -11.48
CA ALA A 155 -15.54 8.46 -11.64
C ALA A 155 -16.02 7.26 -10.82
N ASN A 156 -15.12 6.34 -10.48
CA ASN A 156 -15.42 5.14 -9.71
C ASN A 156 -14.79 5.10 -8.31
N ASN A 157 -14.27 6.20 -7.82
CA ASN A 157 -13.65 6.34 -6.50
C ASN A 157 -14.65 6.16 -5.35
N PHE A 158 -15.36 5.04 -5.35
CA PHE A 158 -16.26 4.64 -4.29
C PHE A 158 -15.58 3.63 -3.39
N VAL A 159 -15.35 3.97 -2.15
CA VAL A 159 -14.92 2.98 -1.17
C VAL A 159 -16.08 2.66 -0.25
N ARG A 160 -16.57 1.45 -0.37
CA ARG A 160 -17.66 0.90 0.43
C ARG A 160 -17.22 -0.42 1.03
N ARG A 161 -18.01 -0.95 1.92
CA ARG A 161 -17.88 -2.34 2.34
C ARG A 161 -18.45 -3.24 1.24
N ALA A 162 -17.57 -3.92 0.51
CA ALA A 162 -17.96 -4.85 -0.55
C ALA A 162 -18.36 -6.22 0.01
N ALA A 163 -17.57 -6.72 0.96
CA ALA A 163 -17.84 -7.99 1.65
C ALA A 163 -17.29 -7.96 3.08
N THR A 164 -17.80 -8.86 3.91
CA THR A 164 -17.28 -9.16 5.25
C THR A 164 -17.15 -10.66 5.37
N PHE A 165 -16.00 -11.14 5.84
CA PHE A 165 -15.70 -12.56 5.92
C PHE A 165 -15.12 -12.90 7.29
N ASN A 166 -15.87 -13.67 8.05
CA ASN A 166 -15.46 -14.23 9.35
C ASN A 166 -16.27 -15.51 9.61
N PRO A 167 -16.00 -16.60 8.87
CA PRO A 167 -16.76 -17.83 9.01
C PRO A 167 -16.58 -18.41 10.41
N ASP A 168 -17.68 -18.67 11.10
CA ASP A 168 -17.71 -19.27 12.44
C ASP A 168 -16.78 -18.57 13.45
N GLY A 169 -16.50 -17.27 13.26
CA GLY A 169 -15.63 -16.50 14.14
C GLY A 169 -14.14 -16.87 14.04
N LYS A 170 -13.71 -17.56 13.00
CA LYS A 170 -12.32 -18.00 12.82
C LYS A 170 -11.33 -16.84 12.74
N LEU A 171 -11.76 -15.69 12.26
CA LEU A 171 -10.95 -14.46 12.18
C LEU A 171 -11.18 -13.51 13.35
N ASN A 172 -11.78 -13.96 14.46
CA ASN A 172 -11.92 -13.12 15.64
C ASN A 172 -10.53 -12.69 16.17
N GLY A 173 -10.43 -11.45 16.62
CA GLY A 173 -9.17 -10.87 17.03
C GLY A 173 -8.23 -10.54 15.87
N ALA A 174 -8.72 -10.47 14.64
CA ALA A 174 -7.91 -10.08 13.49
C ALA A 174 -7.25 -8.72 13.74
N ARG A 175 -5.89 -8.65 13.54
CA ARG A 175 -5.09 -7.50 13.98
C ARG A 175 -3.97 -7.10 13.02
N ARG A 176 -3.57 -7.96 12.11
CA ARG A 176 -2.59 -7.69 11.05
C ARG A 176 -2.99 -8.43 9.79
N ILE A 177 -2.61 -7.87 8.66
CA ILE A 177 -2.85 -8.47 7.36
C ILE A 177 -1.70 -8.11 6.42
N THR A 178 -1.24 -9.08 5.64
CA THR A 178 -0.38 -8.85 4.48
C THR A 178 -0.89 -9.65 3.29
N ILE A 179 -0.61 -9.19 2.08
CA ILE A 179 -1.06 -9.85 0.85
C ILE A 179 0.14 -10.45 0.13
N ALA A 180 0.01 -11.71 -0.26
CA ALA A 180 0.99 -12.41 -1.07
C ALA A 180 0.28 -13.14 -2.22
N GLY A 181 0.55 -12.74 -3.46
CA GLY A 181 -0.21 -13.23 -4.62
C GLY A 181 -1.69 -12.93 -4.45
N VAL A 182 -2.52 -13.96 -4.57
CA VAL A 182 -3.98 -13.89 -4.37
C VAL A 182 -4.42 -14.32 -2.96
N TYR A 183 -3.52 -14.27 -1.99
CA TYR A 183 -3.80 -14.69 -0.62
C TYR A 183 -3.56 -13.57 0.37
N ALA A 184 -4.44 -13.47 1.37
CA ALA A 184 -4.24 -12.65 2.56
C ALA A 184 -3.78 -13.53 3.71
N TYR A 185 -2.69 -13.12 4.35
CA TYR A 185 -2.15 -13.70 5.58
C TYR A 185 -2.63 -12.84 6.73
N ILE A 186 -3.53 -13.35 7.54
CA ILE A 186 -4.22 -12.61 8.61
C ILE A 186 -3.83 -13.18 9.96
N LEU A 187 -3.31 -12.33 10.84
CA LEU A 187 -3.07 -12.69 12.23
C LEU A 187 -4.32 -12.42 13.06
N CYS A 188 -4.76 -13.42 13.79
CA CYS A 188 -5.94 -13.37 14.64
C CYS A 188 -5.71 -14.10 15.98
N ASP A 189 -6.73 -14.27 16.79
CA ASP A 189 -6.60 -14.95 18.10
C ASP A 189 -6.26 -16.44 17.97
N ARG A 190 -6.61 -17.06 16.85
CA ARG A 190 -6.29 -18.47 16.57
C ARG A 190 -4.85 -18.68 16.06
N GLY A 191 -4.23 -17.64 15.52
CA GLY A 191 -2.90 -17.71 14.91
C GLY A 191 -2.82 -16.95 13.58
N LEU A 192 -2.23 -17.59 12.59
CA LEU A 192 -2.18 -17.13 11.20
C LEU A 192 -3.23 -17.88 10.37
N GLU A 193 -4.15 -17.13 9.81
CA GLU A 193 -5.14 -17.63 8.87
C GLU A 193 -4.76 -17.18 7.45
N VAL A 194 -4.72 -18.12 6.51
CA VAL A 194 -4.50 -17.82 5.09
C VAL A 194 -5.83 -17.83 4.36
N VAL A 195 -6.15 -16.72 3.73
CA VAL A 195 -7.43 -16.50 3.07
C VAL A 195 -7.21 -16.28 1.58
N SER A 196 -7.80 -17.11 0.73
CA SER A 196 -7.82 -16.90 -0.72
C SER A 196 -8.69 -15.69 -1.07
N LEU A 197 -8.14 -14.80 -1.89
CA LEU A 197 -8.76 -13.63 -2.49
C LEU A 197 -8.95 -13.82 -4.01
N ASP A 198 -8.90 -15.05 -4.49
CA ASP A 198 -9.13 -15.38 -5.90
C ASP A 198 -10.51 -14.89 -6.36
N ASP A 199 -11.52 -15.10 -5.51
CA ASP A 199 -12.76 -14.34 -5.55
C ASP A 199 -12.86 -13.46 -4.31
N PRO A 200 -12.50 -12.16 -4.40
CA PRO A 200 -12.44 -11.28 -3.25
C PRO A 200 -13.80 -11.00 -2.61
N LEU A 201 -14.89 -11.27 -3.32
CA LEU A 201 -16.24 -11.13 -2.79
C LEU A 201 -16.72 -12.39 -2.04
N HIS A 202 -16.07 -13.53 -2.27
CA HIS A 202 -16.33 -14.81 -1.62
C HIS A 202 -15.02 -15.45 -1.14
N PRO A 203 -14.31 -14.81 -0.20
CA PRO A 203 -13.02 -15.31 0.30
C PRO A 203 -13.17 -16.71 0.93
N LYS A 204 -12.06 -17.44 1.01
CA LYS A 204 -12.04 -18.80 1.62
C LYS A 204 -10.78 -18.97 2.44
N ILE A 205 -10.90 -19.53 3.65
CA ILE A 205 -9.73 -19.95 4.43
C ILE A 205 -9.13 -21.19 3.77
N THR A 206 -7.82 -21.15 3.51
CA THR A 206 -7.06 -22.25 2.91
C THR A 206 -6.10 -22.91 3.87
N ALA A 207 -5.60 -22.17 4.88
CA ALA A 207 -4.76 -22.73 5.94
C ALA A 207 -4.98 -21.99 7.26
N GLU A 208 -4.79 -22.73 8.35
CA GLU A 208 -4.86 -22.26 9.73
C GLU A 208 -3.60 -22.74 10.46
N ILE A 209 -2.81 -21.80 11.02
CA ILE A 209 -1.55 -22.11 11.75
C ILE A 209 -1.60 -21.43 13.11
N GLY A 210 -1.84 -22.20 14.14
CA GLY A 210 -1.93 -21.73 15.51
C GLY A 210 -0.92 -22.43 16.44
N SER A 211 -1.28 -22.44 17.72
CA SER A 211 -0.49 -23.15 18.74
C SER A 211 -0.42 -24.65 18.44
N PRO A 212 0.75 -25.31 18.66
CA PRO A 212 1.97 -24.78 19.27
C PRO A 212 2.96 -24.12 18.30
N VAL A 213 2.64 -24.04 17.00
CA VAL A 213 3.56 -23.50 15.98
C VAL A 213 3.74 -21.98 16.12
N LEU A 214 2.63 -21.27 16.37
CA LEU A 214 2.63 -19.84 16.66
C LEU A 214 1.98 -19.56 18.00
N ASN A 215 2.60 -18.67 18.78
CA ASN A 215 2.15 -18.28 20.09
C ASN A 215 1.83 -16.77 20.13
N GLU A 216 0.55 -16.43 20.00
CA GLU A 216 0.06 -15.04 19.93
C GLU A 216 0.83 -14.18 18.90
N PRO A 217 0.68 -14.48 17.60
CA PRO A 217 1.45 -13.78 16.58
C PRO A 217 1.08 -12.28 16.53
N THR A 218 2.09 -11.45 16.27
CA THR A 218 2.03 -9.99 16.39
C THR A 218 2.29 -9.25 15.08
N GLY A 219 3.14 -9.78 14.19
CA GLY A 219 3.48 -9.20 12.91
C GLY A 219 3.69 -10.27 11.82
N VAL A 220 3.41 -9.91 10.58
CA VAL A 220 3.62 -10.76 9.42
C VAL A 220 4.08 -9.95 8.23
N ALA A 221 5.15 -10.40 7.58
CA ALA A 221 5.65 -9.83 6.33
C ALA A 221 6.03 -10.96 5.38
N VAL A 222 5.94 -10.69 4.09
CA VAL A 222 6.21 -11.67 3.04
C VAL A 222 7.25 -11.10 2.08
N GLN A 223 8.26 -11.93 1.77
CA GLN A 223 9.23 -11.61 0.73
C GLN A 223 9.57 -12.88 -0.05
N PHE A 224 9.42 -12.82 -1.37
CA PHE A 224 9.59 -13.96 -2.27
C PHE A 224 8.74 -15.17 -1.83
N ARG A 225 9.38 -16.30 -1.54
CA ARG A 225 8.73 -17.55 -1.11
C ARG A 225 8.74 -17.76 0.40
N TYR A 226 8.97 -16.71 1.18
CA TYR A 226 9.00 -16.82 2.64
C TYR A 226 8.06 -15.82 3.30
N ALA A 227 7.35 -16.29 4.32
CA ALA A 227 6.64 -15.44 5.27
C ALA A 227 7.42 -15.43 6.59
N PHE A 228 7.57 -14.23 7.12
CA PHE A 228 8.24 -13.97 8.40
C PHE A 228 7.17 -13.53 9.39
N VAL A 229 7.00 -14.30 10.45
CA VAL A 229 5.96 -14.06 11.45
C VAL A 229 6.63 -13.84 12.81
N THR A 230 6.28 -12.72 13.45
CA THR A 230 6.66 -12.48 14.84
C THR A 230 5.58 -12.98 15.78
N ASP A 231 5.99 -13.57 16.90
CA ASP A 231 5.13 -13.99 17.98
C ASP A 231 5.81 -13.78 19.34
N LYS A 232 5.25 -14.28 20.44
CA LYS A 232 5.84 -14.14 21.78
C LYS A 232 7.24 -14.74 21.94
N GLU A 233 7.67 -15.63 21.06
CA GLU A 233 9.00 -16.24 21.11
C GLU A 233 10.02 -15.49 20.27
N GLY A 234 9.58 -14.67 19.31
CA GLY A 234 10.41 -13.91 18.41
C GLY A 234 10.00 -14.02 16.95
N LEU A 235 10.95 -14.14 16.04
CA LEU A 235 10.72 -14.28 14.60
C LEU A 235 10.76 -15.75 14.19
N LYS A 236 9.79 -16.20 13.40
CA LYS A 236 9.70 -17.51 12.77
C LYS A 236 9.52 -17.37 11.26
N VAL A 237 10.08 -18.30 10.50
CA VAL A 237 10.08 -18.28 9.03
C VAL A 237 9.24 -19.44 8.50
N PHE A 238 8.38 -19.14 7.54
CA PHE A 238 7.56 -20.13 6.84
C PHE A 238 7.90 -20.14 5.36
N ASP A 239 8.05 -21.33 4.78
CA ASP A 239 8.07 -21.52 3.33
C ASP A 239 6.64 -21.40 2.79
N ILE A 240 6.46 -20.47 1.86
CA ILE A 240 5.21 -20.20 1.17
C ILE A 240 5.32 -20.45 -0.34
N THR A 241 6.18 -21.38 -0.75
CA THR A 241 6.23 -21.83 -2.15
C THR A 241 4.83 -22.21 -2.63
N HIS A 242 4.03 -22.80 -1.74
CA HIS A 242 2.60 -22.96 -1.90
C HIS A 242 1.91 -21.91 -1.01
N LEU A 243 1.47 -20.80 -1.62
CA LEU A 243 0.91 -19.64 -0.92
C LEU A 243 -0.30 -19.98 -0.04
N ASP A 244 -1.05 -20.99 -0.42
CA ASP A 244 -2.23 -21.50 0.29
C ASP A 244 -1.91 -22.44 1.45
N GLN A 245 -0.66 -22.90 1.56
CA GLN A 245 -0.21 -23.90 2.54
C GLN A 245 1.16 -23.58 3.11
N PRO A 246 1.31 -22.50 3.89
CA PRO A 246 2.58 -22.16 4.53
C PRO A 246 3.10 -23.30 5.42
N LYS A 247 4.40 -23.54 5.39
CA LYS A 247 5.06 -24.54 6.22
C LYS A 247 6.15 -23.91 7.05
N LEU A 248 6.15 -24.17 8.36
CA LEU A 248 7.25 -23.73 9.22
C LEU A 248 8.56 -24.32 8.70
N VAL A 249 9.57 -23.47 8.52
CA VAL A 249 10.93 -23.94 8.21
C VAL A 249 11.60 -24.38 9.51
N ASP A 250 11.99 -25.64 9.57
CA ASP A 250 12.56 -26.22 10.78
C ASP A 250 13.84 -25.47 11.21
N GLY A 251 13.89 -25.09 12.48
CA GLY A 251 15.02 -24.36 13.06
C GLY A 251 15.15 -22.89 12.61
N ALA A 252 14.35 -22.41 11.65
CA ALA A 252 14.40 -21.03 11.18
C ALA A 252 13.67 -20.07 12.12
N LYS A 253 14.31 -19.76 13.24
CA LYS A 253 13.77 -18.83 14.24
C LYS A 253 14.87 -17.98 14.88
N VAL A 254 14.48 -16.77 15.31
CA VAL A 254 15.30 -15.89 16.13
C VAL A 254 14.50 -15.51 17.37
N LEU A 255 15.05 -15.83 18.55
CA LEU A 255 14.40 -15.51 19.83
C LEU A 255 14.52 -14.01 20.11
N LEU A 256 13.41 -13.38 20.52
CA LEU A 256 13.31 -11.96 20.86
C LEU A 256 12.44 -11.79 22.10
N GLY A 257 12.59 -10.63 22.77
CA GLY A 257 11.93 -10.40 24.06
C GLY A 257 10.47 -9.96 23.96
N ASP A 258 10.16 -9.09 22.99
CA ASP A 258 8.82 -8.49 22.81
C ASP A 258 8.61 -8.12 21.33
N ALA A 259 8.73 -9.11 20.45
CA ALA A 259 8.59 -8.94 19.02
C ALA A 259 7.15 -8.51 18.65
N ARG A 260 6.97 -7.33 18.10
CA ARG A 260 5.65 -6.72 17.87
C ARG A 260 5.27 -6.60 16.41
N ASN A 261 6.20 -6.24 15.56
CA ASN A 261 5.99 -6.16 14.11
C ASN A 261 7.30 -6.38 13.38
N VAL A 262 7.22 -6.77 12.11
CA VAL A 262 8.37 -7.05 11.25
C VAL A 262 8.23 -6.34 9.93
N TYR A 263 9.33 -5.79 9.45
CA TYR A 263 9.48 -5.22 8.11
C TYR A 263 10.70 -5.82 7.42
N LEU A 264 10.57 -6.10 6.13
CA LEU A 264 11.62 -6.73 5.33
C LEU A 264 12.18 -5.73 4.34
N ALA A 265 13.49 -5.58 4.34
CA ALA A 265 14.17 -4.79 3.33
C ALA A 265 15.44 -5.50 2.88
N ARG A 266 15.47 -5.91 1.63
CA ARG A 266 16.58 -6.64 1.01
C ARG A 266 16.90 -7.93 1.77
N THR A 267 18.11 -8.04 2.33
CA THR A 267 18.56 -9.22 3.09
C THR A 267 18.41 -9.06 4.61
N TYR A 268 17.64 -8.06 5.06
CA TYR A 268 17.43 -7.84 6.49
C TYR A 268 15.95 -7.78 6.84
N ALA A 269 15.60 -8.38 7.98
CA ALA A 269 14.35 -8.15 8.66
C ALA A 269 14.58 -7.20 9.84
N TYR A 270 13.73 -6.19 9.95
CA TYR A 270 13.72 -5.21 11.02
C TYR A 270 12.50 -5.50 11.90
N VAL A 271 12.76 -5.89 13.15
CA VAL A 271 11.71 -6.25 14.09
C VAL A 271 11.63 -5.20 15.19
N ALA A 272 10.44 -4.68 15.42
CA ALA A 272 10.15 -3.86 16.59
C ALA A 272 10.09 -4.77 17.82
N ASP A 273 11.06 -4.64 18.75
CA ASP A 273 11.22 -5.51 19.92
C ASP A 273 11.01 -4.74 21.24
N GLY A 274 9.91 -4.00 21.29
CA GLY A 274 9.46 -3.31 22.49
C GLY A 274 10.55 -2.47 23.17
N LYS A 275 10.83 -2.80 24.43
CA LYS A 275 11.84 -2.10 25.26
C LYS A 275 13.27 -2.34 24.78
N ASP A 276 13.52 -3.43 24.08
CA ASP A 276 14.85 -3.80 23.60
C ASP A 276 15.21 -3.07 22.28
N GLY A 277 14.24 -2.32 21.72
CA GLY A 277 14.43 -1.45 20.57
C GLY A 277 14.14 -2.16 19.25
N MET A 278 15.05 -2.10 18.31
CA MET A 278 14.94 -2.67 16.97
C MET A 278 15.93 -3.82 16.80
N ALA A 279 15.42 -5.04 16.54
CA ALA A 279 16.23 -6.16 16.13
C ALA A 279 16.48 -6.12 14.61
N ILE A 280 17.73 -6.20 14.21
CA ILE A 280 18.16 -6.31 12.81
C ILE A 280 18.59 -7.76 12.61
N ILE A 281 17.88 -8.47 11.76
CA ILE A 281 18.07 -9.91 11.54
C ILE A 281 18.52 -10.10 10.10
N ASP A 282 19.65 -10.77 9.91
CA ASP A 282 20.13 -11.18 8.60
C ASP A 282 19.27 -12.35 8.10
N ILE A 283 18.64 -12.15 6.96
CA ILE A 283 17.77 -13.10 6.27
C ILE A 283 18.26 -13.38 4.84
N GLU A 284 19.55 -13.16 4.55
CA GLU A 284 20.14 -13.54 3.26
C GLU A 284 19.86 -15.03 2.97
N ARG A 285 19.86 -15.83 4.01
CA ARG A 285 19.39 -17.23 3.99
C ARG A 285 18.19 -17.37 4.91
N PRO A 286 16.98 -17.23 4.39
CA PRO A 286 15.77 -17.25 5.21
C PRO A 286 15.58 -18.51 6.04
N GLU A 287 16.14 -19.64 5.60
CA GLU A 287 16.12 -20.91 6.33
C GLU A 287 17.03 -20.90 7.57
N HIS A 288 17.97 -19.95 7.65
CA HIS A 288 18.94 -19.81 8.73
C HIS A 288 19.06 -18.34 9.16
N PRO A 289 17.97 -17.72 9.63
CA PRO A 289 17.99 -16.31 10.02
C PRO A 289 18.89 -16.12 11.24
N LYS A 290 19.61 -14.99 11.29
CA LYS A 290 20.55 -14.69 12.38
C LYS A 290 20.32 -13.27 12.90
N LEU A 291 20.28 -13.11 14.21
CA LEU A 291 20.32 -11.79 14.81
C LEU A 291 21.68 -11.15 14.49
N ALA A 292 21.67 -10.14 13.63
CA ALA A 292 22.86 -9.38 13.28
C ALA A 292 23.17 -8.33 14.36
N GLN A 293 22.13 -7.65 14.85
CA GLN A 293 22.29 -6.57 15.83
C GLN A 293 20.99 -6.28 16.57
N MET A 294 21.09 -5.96 17.87
CA MET A 294 20.05 -5.25 18.62
C MET A 294 20.43 -3.76 18.69
N PHE A 295 19.52 -2.90 18.37
CA PHE A 295 19.74 -1.46 18.39
C PHE A 295 18.66 -0.74 19.20
N ASN A 296 19.05 -0.20 20.34
CA ASN A 296 18.15 0.58 21.21
C ASN A 296 18.58 2.08 21.34
N ALA A 297 19.56 2.51 20.53
CA ALA A 297 20.09 3.87 20.55
C ALA A 297 20.48 4.36 21.97
N ASN A 298 21.19 3.52 22.74
CA ASN A 298 21.58 3.79 24.14
C ASN A 298 20.37 4.07 25.07
N GLY A 299 19.26 3.35 24.87
CA GLY A 299 18.05 3.51 25.66
C GLY A 299 17.11 4.62 25.19
N GLU A 300 17.35 5.18 24.02
CA GLU A 300 16.45 6.15 23.41
C GLU A 300 15.23 5.48 22.74
N LEU A 301 15.37 4.24 22.27
CA LEU A 301 14.25 3.39 21.87
C LEU A 301 13.76 2.64 23.11
N ARG A 302 12.49 2.86 23.49
CA ARG A 302 11.98 2.41 24.80
C ARG A 302 10.71 1.56 24.72
N ASP A 303 9.96 1.75 23.64
CA ASP A 303 8.67 1.08 23.42
C ASP A 303 8.44 0.91 21.91
N THR A 304 9.45 0.32 21.25
CA THR A 304 9.44 0.16 19.79
C THR A 304 8.28 -0.72 19.37
N ARG A 305 7.35 -0.14 18.60
CA ARG A 305 6.08 -0.78 18.21
C ARG A 305 6.03 -1.17 16.75
N ASP A 306 6.63 -0.35 15.90
CA ASP A 306 6.68 -0.59 14.46
C ASP A 306 7.92 0.04 13.84
N VAL A 307 8.38 -0.57 12.75
CA VAL A 307 9.52 -0.13 11.96
C VAL A 307 9.19 -0.26 10.49
N LYS A 308 9.49 0.76 9.71
CA LYS A 308 9.52 0.71 8.25
C LYS A 308 10.84 1.30 7.76
N THR A 309 11.28 0.92 6.57
CA THR A 309 12.49 1.52 5.99
C THR A 309 12.18 2.31 4.72
N GLY A 310 13.07 3.22 4.37
CA GLY A 310 13.00 4.00 3.15
C GLY A 310 14.38 4.45 2.69
N MET A 311 14.51 4.71 1.40
CA MET A 311 15.75 5.18 0.80
C MET A 311 15.64 6.65 0.40
N VAL A 312 16.64 7.43 0.75
CA VAL A 312 16.77 8.82 0.29
C VAL A 312 18.22 9.06 -0.13
N SER A 313 18.43 9.47 -1.38
CA SER A 313 19.76 9.78 -1.90
C SER A 313 20.82 8.73 -1.58
N SER A 314 20.53 7.47 -1.86
CA SER A 314 21.40 6.32 -1.63
C SER A 314 21.68 5.99 -0.15
N SER A 315 21.04 6.66 0.80
CA SER A 315 21.06 6.31 2.22
C SER A 315 19.76 5.62 2.60
N GLN A 316 19.82 4.62 3.47
CA GLN A 316 18.64 3.94 4.01
C GLN A 316 18.38 4.38 5.43
N PHE A 317 17.11 4.58 5.73
CA PHE A 317 16.64 5.00 7.04
C PHE A 317 15.57 4.05 7.55
N ALA A 318 15.54 3.83 8.86
CA ALA A 318 14.40 3.24 9.54
C ALA A 318 13.56 4.34 10.19
N PHE A 319 12.26 4.26 9.97
CA PHE A 319 11.24 5.07 10.60
C PHE A 319 10.61 4.24 11.72
N VAL A 320 10.70 4.71 12.94
CA VAL A 320 10.36 3.93 14.13
C VAL A 320 9.24 4.61 14.91
N ALA A 321 8.15 3.88 15.13
CA ALA A 321 7.12 4.21 16.10
C ALA A 321 7.54 3.67 17.47
N ASP A 322 7.78 4.55 18.44
CA ASP A 322 8.34 4.21 19.75
C ASP A 322 7.39 4.59 20.91
N GLY A 323 6.13 4.24 20.76
CA GLY A 323 5.10 4.45 21.77
C GLY A 323 5.06 5.88 22.33
N GLU A 324 5.06 6.01 23.63
CA GLU A 324 5.07 7.31 24.33
C GLU A 324 6.34 8.13 24.07
N ALA A 325 7.41 7.49 23.61
CA ALA A 325 8.65 8.19 23.23
C ALA A 325 8.59 8.82 21.83
N GLY A 326 7.46 8.61 21.12
CA GLY A 326 7.13 9.27 19.87
C GLY A 326 7.75 8.60 18.64
N PHE A 327 8.05 9.39 17.63
CA PHE A 327 8.58 8.96 16.36
C PHE A 327 10.08 9.22 16.26
N LYS A 328 10.81 8.29 15.66
CA LYS A 328 12.27 8.38 15.52
C LYS A 328 12.73 7.98 14.13
N ILE A 329 13.84 8.57 13.71
CA ILE A 329 14.51 8.23 12.45
C ILE A 329 15.91 7.72 12.77
N VAL A 330 16.20 6.53 12.30
CA VAL A 330 17.49 5.85 12.41
C VAL A 330 18.09 5.74 11.02
N GLN A 331 19.26 6.32 10.80
CA GLN A 331 20.04 6.05 9.58
C GLN A 331 20.60 4.63 9.68
N LEU A 332 20.29 3.77 8.73
CA LEU A 332 20.77 2.38 8.70
C LEU A 332 22.11 2.27 8.00
N PHE A 333 22.28 2.97 6.90
CA PHE A 333 23.56 3.14 6.24
C PHE A 333 23.57 4.40 5.36
N SER A 334 24.78 4.88 5.06
CA SER A 334 25.02 6.01 4.17
C SER A 334 26.32 5.79 3.40
N PRO A 335 26.40 6.20 2.12
CA PRO A 335 27.65 6.14 1.37
C PRO A 335 28.79 6.91 2.03
N VAL A 336 28.49 7.93 2.83
CA VAL A 336 29.50 8.77 3.50
C VAL A 336 30.09 8.06 4.73
N ASP A 337 29.27 7.26 5.41
CA ASP A 337 29.66 6.66 6.70
C ASP A 337 30.06 5.19 6.57
N ASN A 338 30.00 4.60 5.36
CA ASN A 338 30.23 3.17 5.17
C ASN A 338 31.17 2.91 3.98
N ASP A 339 32.41 2.58 4.27
CA ASP A 339 33.42 2.22 3.26
C ASP A 339 33.04 0.96 2.45
N LYS A 340 32.13 0.14 2.98
CA LYS A 340 31.61 -1.08 2.34
C LYS A 340 30.23 -0.87 1.71
N PHE A 341 29.92 0.35 1.31
CA PHE A 341 28.62 0.70 0.72
C PHE A 341 28.32 -0.05 -0.58
N TYR A 342 29.30 -0.64 -1.19
CA TYR A 342 29.16 -1.32 -2.46
C TYR A 342 28.42 -2.66 -2.30
N GLY A 343 27.33 -2.81 -3.02
CA GLY A 343 26.55 -4.03 -3.06
C GLY A 343 25.04 -3.78 -2.90
N PHE A 344 24.28 -4.83 -3.15
CA PHE A 344 22.81 -4.78 -3.08
C PHE A 344 22.29 -4.53 -1.66
N SER A 345 22.95 -5.08 -0.65
CA SER A 345 22.50 -5.02 0.74
C SER A 345 23.68 -4.77 1.69
N PRO A 346 24.13 -3.51 1.81
CA PRO A 346 25.21 -3.19 2.74
C PRO A 346 24.80 -3.53 4.19
N PRO A 347 25.74 -4.03 5.02
CA PRO A 347 25.46 -4.25 6.43
C PRO A 347 24.98 -2.97 7.13
N PRO A 348 23.87 -3.01 7.87
CA PRO A 348 23.39 -1.84 8.59
C PRO A 348 24.35 -1.38 9.68
N THR A 349 24.56 -0.05 9.77
CA THR A 349 25.31 0.64 10.83
C THR A 349 24.39 1.67 11.47
N PRO A 350 23.40 1.23 12.28
CA PRO A 350 22.30 2.07 12.71
C PRO A 350 22.76 3.21 13.61
N LYS A 351 22.24 4.42 13.33
CA LYS A 351 22.52 5.64 14.08
C LYS A 351 21.24 6.46 14.22
N LEU A 352 20.83 6.78 15.44
CA LEU A 352 19.68 7.68 15.67
C LEU A 352 20.04 9.09 15.20
N ILE A 353 19.24 9.62 14.28
CA ILE A 353 19.51 10.96 13.68
C ILE A 353 18.42 11.98 13.99
N ALA A 354 17.19 11.54 14.27
CA ALA A 354 16.09 12.45 14.59
C ALA A 354 15.08 11.84 15.56
N ARG A 355 14.40 12.71 16.28
CA ARG A 355 13.33 12.41 17.24
C ARG A 355 12.21 13.41 17.06
N TYR A 356 10.99 12.92 17.16
CA TYR A 356 9.81 13.77 17.20
C TYR A 356 8.83 13.25 18.25
N LYS A 357 8.50 14.08 19.23
CA LYS A 357 7.49 13.73 20.24
C LYS A 357 6.10 13.93 19.64
N THR A 358 5.37 12.86 19.49
CA THR A 358 3.98 12.88 19.02
C THR A 358 3.03 13.34 20.14
N LYS A 359 1.83 13.80 19.78
CA LYS A 359 0.79 14.20 20.76
C LYS A 359 0.25 13.04 21.58
N GLY A 360 0.23 11.86 21.00
CA GLY A 360 -0.13 10.59 21.64
C GLY A 360 0.91 9.54 21.33
N PRO A 361 0.76 8.28 21.81
CA PRO A 361 1.70 7.22 21.51
C PRO A 361 1.85 6.98 20.00
N ALA A 362 3.08 6.85 19.52
CA ALA A 362 3.36 6.41 18.16
C ALA A 362 3.19 4.88 18.09
N LEU A 363 2.17 4.40 17.41
CA LEU A 363 1.81 2.98 17.38
C LEU A 363 2.27 2.28 16.10
N ILE A 364 2.25 3.00 14.98
CA ILE A 364 2.44 2.43 13.64
C ILE A 364 3.12 3.45 12.72
N VAL A 365 3.80 2.97 11.72
CA VAL A 365 4.43 3.75 10.65
C VAL A 365 4.01 3.18 9.30
N SER A 366 3.70 4.04 8.36
CA SER A 366 3.55 3.62 6.96
C SER A 366 4.88 3.65 6.23
N GLU A 367 4.99 2.81 5.21
CA GLU A 367 6.00 3.03 4.18
C GLU A 367 5.81 4.40 3.55
N GLY A 368 6.93 5.05 3.22
CA GLY A 368 6.89 6.29 2.46
C GLY A 368 6.47 6.03 1.01
N THR A 369 5.91 7.04 0.37
CA THR A 369 5.74 6.99 -1.09
C THR A 369 7.08 7.29 -1.74
N ASP A 370 7.66 6.33 -2.43
CA ASP A 370 8.78 6.59 -3.33
C ASP A 370 8.21 7.01 -4.69
N ARG A 371 8.24 8.31 -4.94
CA ARG A 371 7.68 8.89 -6.17
C ARG A 371 8.45 8.52 -7.43
N ASP A 372 9.72 8.19 -7.27
CA ASP A 372 10.66 8.01 -8.38
C ASP A 372 10.88 6.54 -8.73
N ARG A 373 10.27 5.62 -7.98
CA ARG A 373 10.45 4.19 -8.18
C ARG A 373 9.15 3.50 -8.58
N GLY A 374 9.26 2.61 -9.55
CA GLY A 374 8.18 1.69 -9.91
C GLY A 374 8.02 0.51 -8.94
N VAL A 375 8.91 0.40 -7.93
CA VAL A 375 8.96 -0.72 -6.98
C VAL A 375 9.36 -0.20 -5.61
N ASP A 376 8.65 -0.59 -4.56
CA ASP A 376 9.04 -0.29 -3.18
C ASP A 376 10.18 -1.21 -2.67
N GLU A 377 10.68 -0.97 -1.47
CA GLU A 377 11.80 -1.74 -0.90
C GLU A 377 11.46 -3.22 -0.64
N SER A 378 10.19 -3.56 -0.50
CA SER A 378 9.73 -4.94 -0.36
C SER A 378 9.57 -5.69 -1.69
N GLY A 379 9.77 -4.99 -2.82
CA GLY A 379 9.63 -5.53 -4.17
C GLY A 379 8.23 -5.38 -4.75
N ASN A 380 7.33 -4.67 -4.08
CA ASN A 380 6.00 -4.40 -4.58
C ASN A 380 6.03 -3.37 -5.71
N GLN A 381 5.32 -3.65 -6.79
CA GLN A 381 5.21 -2.70 -7.89
C GLN A 381 4.29 -1.54 -7.53
N LEU A 382 4.78 -0.33 -7.74
CA LEU A 382 4.01 0.90 -7.69
C LEU A 382 3.69 1.32 -9.12
N SER A 383 2.43 1.38 -9.47
CA SER A 383 2.07 1.91 -10.78
C SER A 383 2.18 3.44 -10.78
N VAL A 384 2.81 3.97 -11.81
CA VAL A 384 3.08 5.41 -11.96
C VAL A 384 2.28 6.06 -13.10
N PHE A 385 1.49 5.29 -13.84
CA PHE A 385 0.80 5.81 -15.02
C PHE A 385 -0.51 6.52 -14.67
N GLY A 386 -0.77 7.66 -15.32
CA GLY A 386 -1.99 8.47 -15.10
C GLY A 386 -2.02 9.19 -13.75
N ARG A 387 -0.85 9.52 -13.20
CA ARG A 387 -0.70 10.05 -11.84
C ARG A 387 0.19 11.27 -11.79
N ARG A 388 -0.09 12.12 -10.83
CA ARG A 388 0.83 13.16 -10.38
C ARG A 388 1.54 12.66 -9.12
N GLY A 389 2.78 12.20 -9.27
CA GLY A 389 3.43 11.42 -8.24
C GLY A 389 2.73 10.06 -8.07
N ALA A 390 2.41 9.69 -6.86
CA ALA A 390 1.69 8.46 -6.56
C ALA A 390 0.15 8.63 -6.50
N ARG A 391 -0.38 9.83 -6.68
CA ARG A 391 -1.82 10.12 -6.69
C ARG A 391 -2.43 9.92 -8.07
N PRO A 392 -3.59 9.27 -8.18
CA PRO A 392 -4.40 9.37 -9.38
C PRO A 392 -4.74 10.84 -9.66
N PHE A 393 -4.74 11.23 -10.92
CA PHE A 393 -5.25 12.55 -11.29
C PHE A 393 -6.68 12.71 -10.81
N ASN A 394 -6.98 13.83 -10.17
CA ASN A 394 -8.37 14.25 -10.01
C ASN A 394 -8.93 14.68 -11.36
N GLN A 395 -10.26 14.84 -11.42
CA GLN A 395 -10.94 15.19 -12.66
C GLN A 395 -10.39 16.46 -13.32
N GLN A 396 -10.09 17.50 -12.56
CA GLN A 396 -9.57 18.76 -13.09
C GLN A 396 -8.16 18.58 -13.67
N GLU A 397 -7.34 17.77 -13.03
CA GLU A 397 -6.00 17.44 -13.52
C GLU A 397 -6.07 16.59 -14.78
N MET A 398 -6.97 15.60 -14.83
CA MET A 398 -7.21 14.82 -16.05
C MET A 398 -7.69 15.72 -17.20
N LEU A 399 -8.62 16.61 -16.94
CA LEU A 399 -9.06 17.56 -17.96
C LEU A 399 -7.91 18.46 -18.44
N ARG A 400 -7.05 18.94 -17.55
CA ARG A 400 -5.89 19.75 -17.93
C ARG A 400 -4.84 18.97 -18.73
N MET A 401 -4.63 17.70 -18.39
CA MET A 401 -3.59 16.88 -19.00
C MET A 401 -4.03 16.25 -20.32
N TYR A 402 -5.28 15.85 -20.42
CA TYR A 402 -5.79 15.11 -21.57
C TYR A 402 -6.69 15.91 -22.49
N MET A 403 -7.13 17.09 -22.08
CA MET A 403 -8.02 17.93 -22.88
C MET A 403 -7.35 19.26 -23.24
N ARG A 404 -7.52 19.67 -24.49
CA ARG A 404 -7.15 21.00 -24.98
C ARG A 404 -8.34 21.60 -25.71
N ASN A 405 -8.80 22.76 -25.25
CA ASN A 405 -9.98 23.43 -25.82
C ASN A 405 -11.26 22.57 -25.86
N GLY A 406 -11.44 21.71 -24.87
CA GLY A 406 -12.61 20.82 -24.78
C GLY A 406 -12.51 19.52 -25.57
N GLU A 407 -11.40 19.30 -26.28
CA GLU A 407 -11.12 18.09 -27.05
C GLU A 407 -9.97 17.27 -26.44
N LEU A 408 -9.94 15.97 -26.70
CA LEU A 408 -8.86 15.10 -26.23
C LEU A 408 -7.54 15.57 -26.86
N TYR A 409 -6.52 15.80 -26.00
CA TYR A 409 -5.20 16.16 -26.47
C TYR A 409 -4.53 14.95 -27.13
N THR A 410 -4.36 15.01 -28.43
CA THR A 410 -3.62 14.01 -29.19
C THR A 410 -2.28 14.59 -29.64
N VAL A 411 -1.19 13.87 -29.34
CA VAL A 411 0.12 14.20 -29.92
C VAL A 411 0.13 13.67 -31.35
N THR A 412 0.28 14.57 -32.29
CA THR A 412 0.30 14.23 -33.72
C THR A 412 1.46 14.94 -34.39
N ASN A 413 2.09 14.27 -35.36
CA ASN A 413 3.09 14.87 -36.24
C ASN A 413 2.47 15.67 -37.40
N ALA A 414 1.14 15.82 -37.41
CA ALA A 414 0.48 16.63 -38.42
C ALA A 414 0.75 18.13 -38.22
N PRO A 415 0.95 18.89 -39.30
CA PRO A 415 1.10 20.33 -39.20
C PRO A 415 -0.10 21.00 -38.51
N PRO A 416 0.11 22.12 -37.79
CA PRO A 416 -0.98 22.84 -37.14
C PRO A 416 -2.06 23.23 -38.19
N GLY A 417 -3.31 22.95 -37.85
CA GLY A 417 -4.47 23.36 -38.66
C GLY A 417 -5.10 22.26 -39.53
N ARG A 418 -4.60 21.01 -39.50
CA ARG A 418 -5.34 19.88 -40.09
C ARG A 418 -6.10 19.12 -39.02
N PRO A 419 -7.37 18.79 -39.25
CA PRO A 419 -8.08 17.85 -38.39
C PRO A 419 -7.32 16.52 -38.42
N VAL A 420 -7.07 15.96 -37.25
CA VAL A 420 -6.48 14.61 -37.16
C VAL A 420 -7.63 13.63 -37.21
N ASP A 421 -7.68 12.83 -38.25
CA ASP A 421 -8.56 11.69 -38.29
C ASP A 421 -8.04 10.68 -37.28
N SER A 422 -8.80 10.44 -36.24
CA SER A 422 -8.43 9.52 -35.14
C SER A 422 -8.27 8.06 -35.57
N HIS A 423 -8.58 7.76 -36.82
CA HIS A 423 -8.51 6.40 -37.40
C HIS A 423 -7.33 6.21 -38.37
N THR A 424 -6.48 7.21 -38.55
CA THR A 424 -5.29 7.04 -39.41
C THR A 424 -4.17 6.36 -38.59
N PRO A 425 -3.71 5.16 -38.98
CA PRO A 425 -2.57 4.52 -38.31
C PRO A 425 -1.34 5.43 -38.40
N LEU A 426 -0.64 5.62 -37.29
CA LEU A 426 0.63 6.33 -37.26
C LEU A 426 1.59 5.63 -38.21
N LYS A 427 1.92 6.25 -39.32
CA LYS A 427 3.06 5.77 -40.15
C LYS A 427 4.32 5.92 -39.32
N ALA A 428 5.10 4.85 -39.26
CA ALA A 428 6.40 4.86 -38.64
C ALA A 428 7.20 6.07 -39.18
N VAL A 429 7.79 6.83 -38.26
CA VAL A 429 8.69 7.94 -38.61
C VAL A 429 9.85 7.30 -39.33
N GLU A 430 10.00 7.55 -40.63
CA GLU A 430 11.22 7.21 -41.35
C GLU A 430 12.37 8.00 -40.71
N GLU A 431 13.37 7.30 -40.21
CA GLU A 431 14.57 7.93 -39.69
C GLU A 431 15.19 8.81 -40.83
N PRO A 432 15.61 10.04 -40.52
CA PRO A 432 16.24 10.88 -41.52
C PRO A 432 17.50 10.21 -42.04
N ASP A 433 17.54 10.00 -43.34
CA ASP A 433 18.66 9.44 -44.08
C ASP A 433 19.97 10.09 -43.61
N GLN A 434 20.88 9.31 -43.06
CA GLN A 434 22.22 9.75 -42.76
C GLN A 434 22.91 10.03 -44.10
N GLN A 435 22.98 11.29 -44.47
CA GLN A 435 23.75 11.75 -45.63
C GLN A 435 25.17 11.21 -45.54
N LYS A 436 25.50 10.33 -46.47
CA LYS A 436 26.85 9.89 -46.77
C LYS A 436 27.74 11.12 -46.93
N LYS A 437 28.60 11.38 -45.96
CA LYS A 437 29.73 12.26 -46.18
C LYS A 437 30.63 11.58 -47.20
N GLY A 438 30.67 12.17 -48.39
CA GLY A 438 31.50 11.73 -49.46
C GLY A 438 32.98 11.77 -49.08
N SER A 439 33.65 10.71 -49.41
CA SER A 439 35.09 10.63 -49.52
C SER A 439 35.55 11.59 -50.59
N GLY A 440 36.16 12.69 -50.19
CA GLY A 440 36.97 13.51 -51.07
C GLY A 440 38.42 13.02 -50.98
N GLU A 441 38.84 12.26 -51.97
CA GLU A 441 40.21 12.20 -52.34
C GLU A 441 40.61 13.55 -52.91
N ASP A 442 41.74 14.12 -52.42
CA ASP A 442 42.69 14.79 -53.30
C ASP A 442 44.03 15.03 -52.62
N LYS A 443 45.07 14.46 -53.31
CA LYS A 443 46.48 14.84 -53.46
C LYS A 443 47.28 15.19 -52.21
#